data_41635179709708fbdec2da4dfb0a7d92
#
_entry.id   41635179709708fbdec2da4dfb0a7d92
#
_cell.length_a   1.000
_cell.length_b   1.000
_cell.length_c   1.000
_cell.angle_alpha   90.00
_cell.angle_beta   90.00
_cell.angle_gamma   90.00
#
_symmetry.space_group_name_H-M   'P 1'
#
loop_
_entity.id
_entity.type
_entity.pdbx_description
1 polymer ?
#
loop_
_entity_poly.entity_id
_entity_poly.type
_entity_poly.pdbx_seq_one_letter_code
_entity_poly.pdbx_strand_id
1 'polypeptide(L)'
;MKTFKPIVLLTIIILTFFLLSKINFKQDLIWNIKNLFHPKIVFQLKKVYILYIHDFKNKIIIEKNRETLITSSQGREFDFITFKNNFFKKNGPKVFLELHKDNLITITGTGLISFTDLKNFNLKKELKIIRSNLRELVSLEQIVNNPGFILNMKIFNDKIYVSYLNELRKNCFNTTFVRGKLNFKKINFQKIYSPKECINKKNPYGEFYILEAGGAIELIDENKIFISTGTFRFRDLAQNEASIFGKILLIDLSKNLQNIVSIGHRNIQGMYYDNKKKILFFIDHGPQGGDEINLDLNPLDNIIENYGWPIASYGEHYGGKTGENKIKYK
;
A
#
# COMPACT_ATOMS: atom_id res chain seq x y z
N MET A 1 -34.84 3.43 38.36
CA MET A 1 -34.90 2.50 37.22
C MET A 1 -34.20 2.99 35.92
N LYS A 2 -33.42 4.09 35.93
CA LYS A 2 -32.74 4.63 34.73
C LYS A 2 -31.28 4.18 34.54
N THR A 3 -30.66 3.53 35.49
CA THR A 3 -29.24 3.14 35.45
C THR A 3 -28.96 1.72 34.92
N PHE A 4 -30.00 0.91 34.74
CA PHE A 4 -29.85 -0.49 34.30
C PHE A 4 -29.57 -0.67 32.79
N LYS A 5 -30.02 0.25 31.97
CA LYS A 5 -29.85 0.19 30.49
C LYS A 5 -28.39 0.25 29.99
N PRO A 6 -27.50 1.12 30.51
CA PRO A 6 -26.12 1.18 30.02
C PRO A 6 -25.29 -0.03 30.44
N ILE A 7 -25.55 -0.61 31.63
CA ILE A 7 -24.83 -1.80 32.12
C ILE A 7 -25.20 -3.05 31.30
N VAL A 8 -26.47 -3.24 30.99
CA VAL A 8 -26.94 -4.34 30.13
C VAL A 8 -26.39 -4.20 28.72
N LEU A 9 -26.37 -2.98 28.18
CA LEU A 9 -25.77 -2.72 26.86
C LEU A 9 -24.27 -3.00 26.85
N LEU A 10 -23.54 -2.62 27.90
CA LEU A 10 -22.11 -2.87 28.05
C LEU A 10 -21.81 -4.38 28.16
N THR A 11 -22.65 -5.12 28.93
CA THR A 11 -22.51 -6.57 29.08
C THR A 11 -22.80 -7.31 27.78
N ILE A 12 -23.81 -6.88 27.03
CA ILE A 12 -24.10 -7.44 25.68
C ILE A 12 -22.95 -7.15 24.72
N ILE A 13 -22.37 -5.95 24.76
CA ILE A 13 -21.20 -5.60 23.94
C ILE A 13 -19.98 -6.45 24.32
N ILE A 14 -19.74 -6.67 25.61
CA ILE A 14 -18.64 -7.51 26.09
C ILE A 14 -18.87 -8.99 25.74
N LEU A 15 -20.08 -9.50 25.89
CA LEU A 15 -20.42 -10.89 25.52
C LEU A 15 -20.36 -11.12 24.01
N THR A 16 -20.86 -10.18 23.20
CA THR A 16 -20.69 -10.24 21.74
C THR A 16 -19.21 -10.12 21.35
N PHE A 17 -18.43 -9.30 22.04
CA PHE A 17 -16.98 -9.21 21.85
C PHE A 17 -16.28 -10.54 22.15
N PHE A 18 -16.65 -11.21 23.24
CA PHE A 18 -16.11 -12.51 23.65
C PHE A 18 -16.52 -13.64 22.70
N LEU A 19 -17.77 -13.65 22.26
CA LEU A 19 -18.27 -14.61 21.25
C LEU A 19 -17.60 -14.39 19.90
N LEU A 20 -17.47 -13.13 19.46
CA LEU A 20 -16.78 -12.78 18.22
C LEU A 20 -15.28 -13.12 18.26
N SER A 21 -14.65 -13.11 19.44
CA SER A 21 -13.24 -13.50 19.59
C SER A 21 -12.99 -15.00 19.46
N LYS A 22 -13.98 -15.85 19.76
CA LYS A 22 -13.88 -17.32 19.69
C LYS A 22 -14.33 -17.91 18.36
N ILE A 23 -15.11 -17.19 17.55
CA ILE A 23 -15.60 -17.68 16.27
C ILE A 23 -14.55 -17.38 15.21
N ASN A 24 -14.05 -18.41 14.54
CA ASN A 24 -13.37 -18.28 13.26
C ASN A 24 -14.41 -17.82 12.24
N PHE A 25 -14.58 -16.50 12.13
CA PHE A 25 -15.52 -15.91 11.18
C PHE A 25 -15.11 -16.30 9.76
N LYS A 26 -15.81 -17.25 9.17
CA LYS A 26 -15.80 -17.44 7.73
C LYS A 26 -16.35 -16.16 7.09
N GLN A 27 -15.70 -15.70 6.05
CA GLN A 27 -16.05 -14.46 5.32
C GLN A 27 -17.52 -14.41 4.89
N ASP A 28 -18.11 -15.56 4.62
CA ASP A 28 -19.51 -15.71 4.22
C ASP A 28 -20.50 -15.33 5.33
N LEU A 29 -20.14 -15.55 6.60
CA LEU A 29 -20.97 -15.14 7.73
C LEU A 29 -21.00 -13.62 7.91
N ILE A 30 -19.86 -12.96 7.70
CA ILE A 30 -19.77 -11.48 7.75
C ILE A 30 -20.59 -10.85 6.62
N TRP A 31 -20.60 -11.50 5.44
CA TRP A 31 -21.40 -11.04 4.30
C TRP A 31 -22.89 -11.16 4.54
N ASN A 32 -23.33 -12.27 5.11
CA ASN A 32 -24.75 -12.51 5.45
C ASN A 32 -25.22 -11.60 6.59
N ILE A 33 -24.39 -11.35 7.58
CA ILE A 33 -24.71 -10.43 8.69
C ILE A 33 -24.84 -8.97 8.21
N LYS A 34 -24.12 -8.55 7.15
CA LYS A 34 -24.25 -7.21 6.58
C LYS A 34 -25.67 -6.83 6.19
N ASN A 35 -26.44 -7.80 5.71
CA ASN A 35 -27.80 -7.58 5.22
C ASN A 35 -28.84 -7.55 6.34
N LEU A 36 -28.46 -8.01 7.55
CA LEU A 36 -29.37 -8.07 8.71
C LEU A 36 -29.32 -6.81 9.58
N PHE A 37 -28.25 -5.98 9.45
CA PHE A 37 -28.08 -4.83 10.30
C PHE A 37 -28.04 -3.51 9.53
N HIS A 38 -28.57 -2.47 10.16
CA HIS A 38 -28.49 -1.11 9.62
C HIS A 38 -27.04 -0.72 9.31
N PRO A 39 -26.73 -0.07 8.16
CA PRO A 39 -25.36 0.26 7.75
C PRO A 39 -24.48 0.96 8.81
N LYS A 40 -25.08 1.81 9.65
CA LYS A 40 -24.37 2.47 10.77
C LYS A 40 -23.87 1.48 11.81
N ILE A 41 -24.64 0.43 12.12
CA ILE A 41 -24.26 -0.63 13.08
C ILE A 41 -23.11 -1.44 12.48
N VAL A 42 -23.23 -1.85 11.20
CA VAL A 42 -22.17 -2.57 10.48
C VAL A 42 -20.87 -1.78 10.48
N PHE A 43 -20.93 -0.46 10.28
CA PHE A 43 -19.77 0.40 10.32
C PHE A 43 -19.11 0.42 11.72
N GLN A 44 -19.90 0.55 12.79
CA GLN A 44 -19.37 0.51 14.17
C GLN A 44 -18.72 -0.83 14.52
N LEU A 45 -19.34 -1.95 14.11
CA LEU A 45 -18.76 -3.29 14.31
C LEU A 45 -17.44 -3.46 13.56
N LYS A 46 -17.35 -3.02 12.30
CA LYS A 46 -16.10 -3.02 11.54
C LYS A 46 -15.03 -2.15 12.19
N LYS A 47 -15.42 -0.97 12.69
CA LYS A 47 -14.53 -0.07 13.42
C LYS A 47 -13.89 -0.77 14.62
N VAL A 48 -14.72 -1.38 15.48
CA VAL A 48 -14.24 -2.14 16.65
C VAL A 48 -13.33 -3.28 16.23
N TYR A 49 -13.73 -4.04 15.22
CA TYR A 49 -12.91 -5.15 14.71
C TYR A 49 -11.53 -4.66 14.25
N ILE A 50 -11.48 -3.63 13.39
CA ILE A 50 -10.21 -3.14 12.82
C ILE A 50 -9.31 -2.53 13.89
N LEU A 51 -9.87 -1.76 14.84
CA LEU A 51 -9.06 -1.07 15.84
C LEU A 51 -8.53 -1.98 16.95
N TYR A 52 -9.28 -3.02 17.34
CA TYR A 52 -8.99 -3.78 18.56
C TYR A 52 -8.76 -5.27 18.32
N ILE A 53 -9.40 -5.86 17.33
CA ILE A 53 -9.33 -7.32 17.09
C ILE A 53 -8.37 -7.68 15.97
N HIS A 54 -8.35 -6.87 14.93
CA HIS A 54 -7.59 -7.14 13.70
C HIS A 54 -6.11 -7.39 13.98
N ASP A 55 -5.45 -6.51 14.72
CA ASP A 55 -4.02 -6.64 15.01
C ASP A 55 -3.70 -7.80 15.93
N PHE A 56 -4.61 -8.10 16.87
CA PHE A 56 -4.43 -9.23 17.77
C PHE A 56 -4.56 -10.57 17.04
N LYS A 57 -5.48 -10.68 16.07
CA LYS A 57 -5.68 -11.91 15.28
C LYS A 57 -4.74 -12.06 14.10
N ASN A 58 -4.16 -10.98 13.62
CA ASN A 58 -3.39 -10.96 12.37
C ASN A 58 -1.89 -10.77 12.61
N LYS A 59 -1.38 -11.35 13.68
CA LYS A 59 0.06 -11.48 13.89
C LYS A 59 0.66 -12.29 12.74
N ILE A 60 1.80 -11.85 12.25
CA ILE A 60 2.55 -12.60 11.27
C ILE A 60 3.28 -13.72 12.02
N ILE A 61 2.97 -14.95 11.66
CA ILE A 61 3.60 -16.16 12.21
C ILE A 61 4.55 -16.69 11.15
N ILE A 62 5.76 -17.03 11.56
CA ILE A 62 6.73 -17.69 10.71
C ILE A 62 6.50 -19.18 10.87
N GLU A 63 6.15 -19.84 9.79
CA GLU A 63 6.17 -21.31 9.72
C GLU A 63 7.30 -21.72 8.79
N LYS A 64 8.17 -22.60 9.26
CA LYS A 64 9.18 -23.26 8.42
C LYS A 64 8.51 -24.39 7.69
N ASN A 65 8.28 -24.24 6.41
CA ASN A 65 8.22 -25.37 5.50
C ASN A 65 9.57 -25.42 4.79
N ARG A 66 10.33 -26.48 4.99
CA ARG A 66 11.48 -26.79 4.16
C ARG A 66 10.93 -27.34 2.86
N GLU A 67 10.74 -26.50 1.89
CA GLU A 67 10.54 -26.93 0.51
C GLU A 67 11.85 -26.68 -0.22
N THR A 68 12.54 -27.73 -0.57
CA THR A 68 13.71 -27.65 -1.45
C THR A 68 13.16 -27.54 -2.88
N LEU A 69 13.16 -26.35 -3.45
CA LEU A 69 12.90 -26.16 -4.88
C LEU A 69 14.21 -26.27 -5.63
N ILE A 70 14.39 -27.36 -6.37
CA ILE A 70 15.48 -27.51 -7.32
C ILE A 70 15.10 -26.70 -8.56
N THR A 71 15.73 -25.56 -8.76
CA THR A 71 15.60 -24.83 -10.03
C THR A 71 16.52 -25.48 -11.07
N SER A 72 15.94 -25.94 -12.16
CA SER A 72 16.48 -26.89 -13.14
C SER A 72 17.68 -26.43 -13.96
N SER A 73 18.10 -25.19 -13.93
CA SER A 73 19.17 -24.73 -14.82
C SER A 73 20.58 -24.67 -14.20
N GLN A 74 20.72 -24.72 -12.90
CA GLN A 74 22.03 -24.63 -12.23
C GLN A 74 22.17 -25.45 -10.95
N GLY A 75 21.21 -26.31 -10.58
CA GLY A 75 21.28 -27.14 -9.37
C GLY A 75 21.43 -26.42 -8.06
N ARG A 76 20.92 -25.18 -7.96
CA ARG A 76 20.92 -24.42 -6.71
C ARG A 76 19.74 -24.83 -5.85
N GLU A 77 20.03 -25.19 -4.61
CA GLU A 77 19.02 -25.43 -3.58
C GLU A 77 18.71 -24.11 -2.85
N PHE A 78 17.42 -23.83 -2.66
CA PHE A 78 16.98 -22.67 -1.91
C PHE A 78 16.16 -23.12 -0.70
N ASP A 79 16.50 -22.62 0.47
CA ASP A 79 15.67 -22.76 1.66
C ASP A 79 14.59 -21.67 1.66
N PHE A 80 13.32 -22.09 1.65
CA PHE A 80 12.18 -21.16 1.72
C PHE A 80 11.68 -21.05 3.14
N ILE A 81 11.37 -19.79 3.53
CA ILE A 81 10.73 -19.48 4.78
C ILE A 81 9.35 -18.96 4.46
N THR A 82 8.31 -19.67 4.89
CA THR A 82 6.93 -19.26 4.67
C THR A 82 6.42 -18.42 5.84
N PHE A 83 5.93 -17.24 5.53
CA PHE A 83 5.22 -16.39 6.48
C PHE A 83 3.73 -16.64 6.34
N LYS A 84 3.09 -17.20 7.38
CA LYS A 84 1.62 -17.29 7.43
C LYS A 84 1.06 -16.08 8.13
N ASN A 85 0.07 -15.49 7.49
CA ASN A 85 -0.78 -14.53 8.14
C ASN A 85 -2.25 -14.87 7.85
N ASN A 86 -3.12 -14.63 8.83
CA ASN A 86 -4.55 -14.92 8.72
C ASN A 86 -5.32 -13.79 8.00
N PHE A 87 -4.64 -12.99 7.20
CA PHE A 87 -5.27 -11.90 6.45
C PHE A 87 -6.18 -12.41 5.32
N PHE A 88 -7.22 -11.65 5.06
CA PHE A 88 -8.30 -11.84 4.10
C PHE A 88 -7.94 -12.65 2.83
N LYS A 89 -8.59 -13.79 2.66
CA LYS A 89 -8.36 -14.74 1.54
C LYS A 89 -8.74 -14.21 0.15
N LYS A 90 -9.49 -13.11 0.02
CA LYS A 90 -10.07 -12.70 -1.27
C LYS A 90 -9.33 -11.59 -2.04
N ASN A 91 -8.51 -10.78 -1.38
CA ASN A 91 -7.73 -9.73 -2.05
C ASN A 91 -6.31 -9.62 -1.46
N GLY A 92 -5.65 -10.74 -1.26
CA GLY A 92 -4.33 -10.95 -0.70
C GLY A 92 -3.76 -9.79 0.13
N PRO A 93 -3.35 -9.98 1.36
CA PRO A 93 -2.75 -8.89 2.12
C PRO A 93 -1.47 -8.50 1.41
N LYS A 94 -1.37 -7.23 1.05
CA LYS A 94 -0.07 -6.67 0.69
C LYS A 94 0.78 -6.66 1.96
N VAL A 95 1.97 -7.21 1.88
CA VAL A 95 3.00 -7.10 2.90
C VAL A 95 4.24 -6.58 2.21
N PHE A 96 4.79 -5.49 2.72
CA PHE A 96 6.05 -4.95 2.26
C PHE A 96 7.14 -5.34 3.24
N LEU A 97 8.32 -5.67 2.71
CA LEU A 97 9.46 -6.21 3.44
C LEU A 97 10.68 -5.35 3.15
N GLU A 98 11.41 -5.00 4.19
CA GLU A 98 12.70 -4.34 4.08
C GLU A 98 13.70 -4.93 5.08
N LEU A 99 14.95 -5.01 4.65
CA LEU A 99 16.05 -5.39 5.51
C LEU A 99 16.71 -4.14 6.09
N HIS A 100 16.90 -4.14 7.39
CA HIS A 100 17.69 -3.12 8.07
C HIS A 100 18.65 -3.76 9.07
N LYS A 101 19.96 -3.71 8.73
CA LYS A 101 20.98 -4.46 9.46
C LYS A 101 20.61 -5.95 9.52
N ASP A 102 20.56 -6.53 10.69
CA ASP A 102 20.19 -7.94 10.90
C ASP A 102 18.68 -8.13 11.12
N ASN A 103 17.84 -7.14 10.85
CA ASN A 103 16.42 -7.23 11.08
C ASN A 103 15.62 -7.21 9.78
N LEU A 104 14.68 -8.13 9.67
CA LEU A 104 13.62 -8.07 8.68
C LEU A 104 12.46 -7.25 9.26
N ILE A 105 12.10 -6.17 8.59
CA ILE A 105 11.00 -5.30 8.96
C ILE A 105 9.87 -5.49 7.96
N THR A 106 8.65 -5.57 8.45
CA THR A 106 7.47 -5.79 7.63
C THR A 106 6.43 -4.73 7.91
N ILE A 107 5.67 -4.32 6.90
CA ILE A 107 4.45 -3.56 7.07
C ILE A 107 3.32 -4.22 6.28
N THR A 108 2.19 -4.44 6.94
CA THR A 108 1.00 -4.96 6.26
C THR A 108 0.26 -3.85 5.53
N GLY A 109 -0.55 -4.20 4.54
CA GLY A 109 -1.42 -3.25 3.86
C GLY A 109 -2.33 -2.43 4.79
N THR A 110 -2.56 -2.91 6.01
CA THR A 110 -3.35 -2.22 7.05
C THR A 110 -2.51 -1.35 7.99
N GLY A 111 -1.20 -1.22 7.73
CA GLY A 111 -0.29 -0.40 8.52
C GLY A 111 0.21 -1.01 9.82
N LEU A 112 0.09 -2.33 10.00
CA LEU A 112 0.74 -3.04 11.11
C LEU A 112 2.22 -3.24 10.79
N ILE A 113 3.10 -2.70 11.62
CA ILE A 113 4.55 -2.82 11.45
C ILE A 113 5.07 -3.87 12.43
N SER A 114 5.94 -4.75 11.94
CA SER A 114 6.55 -5.80 12.74
C SER A 114 8.01 -6.00 12.34
N PHE A 115 8.77 -6.70 13.18
CA PHE A 115 10.15 -7.05 12.87
C PHE A 115 10.56 -8.39 13.48
N THR A 116 11.61 -8.97 12.93
CA THR A 116 12.33 -10.11 13.50
C THR A 116 13.84 -9.98 13.28
N ASP A 117 14.62 -10.42 14.24
CA ASP A 117 16.07 -10.54 14.14
C ASP A 117 16.41 -11.81 13.34
N LEU A 118 17.14 -11.65 12.24
CA LEU A 118 17.53 -12.76 11.37
C LEU A 118 18.63 -13.64 11.94
N LYS A 119 19.50 -13.13 12.82
CA LYS A 119 20.56 -13.90 13.46
C LYS A 119 20.01 -14.91 14.48
N ASN A 120 18.96 -14.48 15.20
CA ASN A 120 18.28 -15.29 16.20
C ASN A 120 16.92 -15.80 15.66
N PHE A 121 16.87 -16.06 14.37
CA PHE A 121 15.66 -16.46 13.67
C PHE A 121 15.22 -17.85 14.14
N ASN A 122 14.33 -17.91 15.11
CA ASN A 122 13.76 -19.15 15.58
C ASN A 122 12.40 -19.38 14.95
N LEU A 123 12.31 -20.48 14.24
CA LEU A 123 11.14 -20.96 13.53
C LEU A 123 9.99 -21.23 14.51
N LYS A 124 8.85 -20.63 14.28
CA LYS A 124 7.61 -20.58 15.08
C LYS A 124 7.50 -19.38 16.03
N LYS A 125 8.16 -18.25 15.78
CA LYS A 125 7.92 -17.03 16.55
C LYS A 125 7.01 -16.07 15.79
N GLU A 126 6.11 -15.44 16.54
CA GLU A 126 5.40 -14.26 16.07
C GLU A 126 6.40 -13.11 15.90
N LEU A 127 6.24 -12.33 14.81
CA LEU A 127 7.01 -11.12 14.64
C LEU A 127 6.67 -10.12 15.76
N LYS A 128 7.67 -9.43 16.29
CA LYS A 128 7.48 -8.39 17.29
C LYS A 128 6.83 -7.16 16.65
N ILE A 129 5.75 -6.66 17.25
CA ILE A 129 5.03 -5.50 16.75
C ILE A 129 5.75 -4.22 17.16
N ILE A 130 5.88 -3.30 16.19
CA ILE A 130 6.32 -1.92 16.42
C ILE A 130 5.07 -1.02 16.44
N ARG A 131 4.86 -0.28 17.50
CA ARG A 131 3.78 0.70 17.60
C ARG A 131 4.04 1.87 16.65
N SER A 132 3.00 2.42 16.03
CA SER A 132 3.12 3.62 15.22
C SER A 132 1.85 4.45 15.25
N ASN A 133 1.96 5.73 14.89
CA ASN A 133 0.83 6.63 14.68
C ASN A 133 0.32 6.60 13.22
N LEU A 134 0.74 5.65 12.41
CA LEU A 134 0.42 5.65 10.97
C LEU A 134 -1.09 5.64 10.71
N ARG A 135 -1.85 4.90 11.51
CA ARG A 135 -3.31 4.86 11.40
C ARG A 135 -4.00 6.14 11.86
N GLU A 136 -3.34 6.96 12.67
CA GLU A 136 -3.85 8.26 13.09
C GLU A 136 -3.76 9.30 11.95
N LEU A 137 -2.89 9.06 10.96
CA LEU A 137 -2.71 9.91 9.78
C LEU A 137 -3.76 9.64 8.68
N VAL A 138 -4.50 8.55 8.80
CA VAL A 138 -5.52 8.11 7.84
C VAL A 138 -6.89 8.22 8.49
N SER A 139 -7.90 8.68 7.74
CA SER A 139 -9.26 8.75 8.29
C SER A 139 -9.77 7.36 8.69
N LEU A 140 -10.47 7.30 9.82
CA LEU A 140 -11.03 6.04 10.30
C LEU A 140 -12.03 5.45 9.29
N GLU A 141 -12.78 6.29 8.59
CA GLU A 141 -13.72 5.86 7.54
C GLU A 141 -12.98 5.18 6.40
N GLN A 142 -11.84 5.72 5.99
CA GLN A 142 -10.99 5.12 4.98
C GLN A 142 -10.44 3.76 5.43
N ILE A 143 -9.92 3.65 6.66
CA ILE A 143 -9.40 2.38 7.19
C ILE A 143 -10.49 1.30 7.20
N VAL A 144 -11.72 1.66 7.59
CA VAL A 144 -12.86 0.73 7.63
C VAL A 144 -13.31 0.29 6.24
N ASN A 145 -13.31 1.19 5.28
CA ASN A 145 -13.77 0.93 3.92
C ASN A 145 -12.68 0.33 3.02
N ASN A 146 -11.42 0.74 3.24
CA ASN A 146 -10.25 0.33 2.47
C ASN A 146 -9.10 -0.06 3.41
N PRO A 147 -9.17 -1.21 4.07
CA PRO A 147 -8.19 -1.60 5.08
C PRO A 147 -6.76 -1.79 4.52
N GLY A 148 -6.62 -2.08 3.23
CA GLY A 148 -5.33 -2.23 2.55
C GLY A 148 -4.83 -0.91 1.95
N PHE A 149 -4.59 0.10 2.77
CA PHE A 149 -4.24 1.45 2.31
C PHE A 149 -2.73 1.68 2.11
N ILE A 150 -1.83 0.85 2.65
CA ILE A 150 -0.39 0.96 2.43
C ILE A 150 -0.06 0.57 0.99
N LEU A 151 0.78 1.37 0.34
CA LEU A 151 1.17 1.19 -1.05
C LEU A 151 2.63 0.74 -1.18
N ASN A 152 3.52 1.25 -0.32
CA ASN A 152 4.94 0.86 -0.32
C ASN A 152 5.60 1.18 1.02
N MET A 153 6.77 0.58 1.25
CA MET A 153 7.67 0.88 2.36
C MET A 153 9.12 0.84 1.86
N LYS A 154 9.95 1.77 2.32
CA LYS A 154 11.39 1.79 2.08
C LYS A 154 12.12 2.18 3.37
N ILE A 155 13.28 1.58 3.61
CA ILE A 155 14.15 1.98 4.71
C ILE A 155 15.46 2.51 4.13
N PHE A 156 15.86 3.68 4.60
CA PHE A 156 17.12 4.31 4.23
C PHE A 156 17.78 4.89 5.48
N ASN A 157 19.01 4.46 5.75
CA ASN A 157 19.69 4.70 7.02
C ASN A 157 18.80 4.24 8.20
N ASP A 158 18.57 5.08 9.20
CA ASP A 158 17.68 4.79 10.33
C ASP A 158 16.30 5.46 10.17
N LYS A 159 15.83 5.66 8.93
CA LYS A 159 14.52 6.25 8.62
C LYS A 159 13.68 5.27 7.81
N ILE A 160 12.40 5.21 8.15
CA ILE A 160 11.39 4.44 7.43
C ILE A 160 10.46 5.38 6.68
N TYR A 161 10.26 5.12 5.42
CA TYR A 161 9.40 5.86 4.50
C TYR A 161 8.23 4.96 4.13
N VAL A 162 7.04 5.51 4.12
CA VAL A 162 5.83 4.76 3.77
C VAL A 162 4.97 5.62 2.88
N SER A 163 4.45 5.03 1.81
CA SER A 163 3.40 5.62 1.00
C SER A 163 2.06 4.97 1.32
N TYR A 164 1.02 5.75 1.29
CA TYR A 164 -0.31 5.25 1.53
C TYR A 164 -1.37 5.98 0.70
N LEU A 165 -2.43 5.25 0.39
CA LEU A 165 -3.62 5.81 -0.19
C LEU A 165 -4.29 6.74 0.81
N ASN A 166 -4.57 7.97 0.43
CA ASN A 166 -5.17 8.98 1.28
C ASN A 166 -6.49 9.46 0.67
N GLU A 167 -7.57 9.35 1.41
CA GLU A 167 -8.83 10.01 1.09
C GLU A 167 -8.77 11.45 1.64
N LEU A 168 -8.28 12.38 0.80
CA LEU A 168 -8.07 13.78 1.16
C LEU A 168 -9.40 14.48 1.50
N ARG A 169 -10.44 14.15 0.76
CA ARG A 169 -11.84 14.58 0.92
C ARG A 169 -12.73 13.40 0.57
N LYS A 170 -13.98 13.42 0.98
CA LYS A 170 -14.93 12.34 0.71
C LYS A 170 -14.93 11.94 -0.77
N ASN A 171 -14.61 10.68 -1.03
CA ASN A 171 -14.47 10.08 -2.36
C ASN A 171 -13.40 10.73 -3.26
N CYS A 172 -12.43 11.47 -2.72
CA CYS A 172 -11.35 12.08 -3.48
C CYS A 172 -10.00 11.62 -2.93
N PHE A 173 -9.24 10.90 -3.75
CA PHE A 173 -8.07 10.11 -3.35
C PHE A 173 -6.79 10.62 -3.96
N ASN A 174 -5.71 10.51 -3.21
CA ASN A 174 -4.34 10.71 -3.68
C ASN A 174 -3.38 9.74 -2.97
N THR A 175 -2.11 9.80 -3.35
CA THR A 175 -1.03 9.09 -2.69
C THR A 175 -0.26 10.05 -1.81
N THR A 176 -0.16 9.72 -0.53
CA THR A 176 0.56 10.52 0.48
C THR A 176 1.76 9.75 1.00
N PHE A 177 2.84 10.47 1.30
CA PHE A 177 4.11 9.92 1.74
C PHE A 177 4.48 10.44 3.12
N VAL A 178 4.96 9.53 3.97
CA VAL A 178 5.34 9.81 5.36
C VAL A 178 6.71 9.26 5.66
N ARG A 179 7.39 9.85 6.63
CA ARG A 179 8.69 9.42 7.14
C ARG A 179 8.67 9.37 8.67
N GLY A 180 9.34 8.38 9.25
CA GLY A 180 9.61 8.29 10.69
C GLY A 180 11.02 7.81 10.97
N LYS A 181 11.56 8.14 12.14
CA LYS A 181 12.80 7.52 12.62
C LYS A 181 12.50 6.08 13.03
N LEU A 182 13.26 5.14 12.50
CA LEU A 182 13.10 3.73 12.82
C LEU A 182 13.46 3.50 14.30
N ASN A 183 12.50 3.00 15.04
CA ASN A 183 12.64 2.62 16.43
C ASN A 183 11.81 1.36 16.67
N PHE A 184 12.43 0.32 17.18
CA PHE A 184 11.78 -0.99 17.39
C PHE A 184 10.72 -1.01 18.51
N LYS A 185 10.53 0.09 19.25
CA LYS A 185 9.46 0.26 20.23
C LYS A 185 8.29 1.05 19.67
N LYS A 186 8.58 2.20 19.06
CA LYS A 186 7.56 3.11 18.52
C LYS A 186 8.13 3.97 17.39
N ILE A 187 7.38 4.08 16.29
CA ILE A 187 7.68 4.97 15.17
C ILE A 187 6.61 6.06 15.12
N ASN A 188 7.06 7.31 15.12
CA ASN A 188 6.21 8.47 14.90
C ASN A 188 6.43 8.98 13.47
N PHE A 189 5.44 8.76 12.61
CA PHE A 189 5.45 9.23 11.23
C PHE A 189 5.01 10.68 11.13
N GLN A 190 5.64 11.40 10.19
CA GLN A 190 5.28 12.74 9.78
C GLN A 190 5.07 12.76 8.27
N LYS A 191 4.11 13.55 7.77
CA LYS A 191 3.91 13.72 6.33
C LYS A 191 5.08 14.48 5.75
N ILE A 192 5.67 13.93 4.70
CA ILE A 192 6.76 14.55 3.93
C ILE A 192 6.28 15.04 2.57
N TYR A 193 5.23 14.42 2.03
CA TYR A 193 4.55 14.86 0.83
C TYR A 193 3.08 14.46 0.88
N SER A 194 2.20 15.42 0.71
CA SER A 194 0.75 15.21 0.65
C SER A 194 0.16 16.22 -0.34
N PRO A 195 -0.10 15.80 -1.59
CA PRO A 195 -0.58 16.70 -2.61
C PRO A 195 -1.97 17.26 -2.29
N LYS A 196 -2.25 18.49 -2.75
CA LYS A 196 -3.60 19.09 -2.65
C LYS A 196 -4.54 18.55 -3.72
N GLU A 197 -4.00 18.05 -4.82
CA GLU A 197 -4.74 17.41 -5.89
C GLU A 197 -5.22 16.02 -5.48
N CYS A 198 -6.42 15.66 -5.86
CA CYS A 198 -6.99 14.33 -5.63
C CYS A 198 -7.97 13.95 -6.73
N ILE A 199 -8.07 12.66 -7.04
CA ILE A 199 -9.01 12.14 -8.03
C ILE A 199 -10.31 11.73 -7.36
N ASN A 200 -11.43 12.26 -7.86
CA ASN A 200 -12.74 11.88 -7.40
C ASN A 200 -13.09 10.48 -7.92
N LYS A 201 -13.71 9.67 -7.06
CA LYS A 201 -14.20 8.34 -7.44
C LYS A 201 -15.18 8.37 -8.61
N LYS A 202 -15.94 9.47 -8.76
CA LYS A 202 -16.77 9.74 -9.93
C LYS A 202 -15.94 10.61 -10.90
N ASN A 203 -15.25 9.99 -11.85
CA ASN A 203 -14.47 10.66 -12.89
C ASN A 203 -15.19 10.55 -14.25
N PRO A 204 -14.79 11.31 -15.28
CA PRO A 204 -15.42 11.32 -16.60
C PRO A 204 -15.48 9.96 -17.29
N TYR A 205 -14.52 9.06 -17.01
CA TYR A 205 -14.50 7.72 -17.62
C TYR A 205 -15.46 6.73 -16.95
N GLY A 206 -16.10 7.10 -15.83
CA GLY A 206 -16.88 6.14 -15.03
C GLY A 206 -16.07 5.02 -14.40
N GLU A 207 -14.75 5.08 -14.51
CA GLU A 207 -13.81 4.10 -13.99
C GLU A 207 -12.96 4.70 -12.88
N PHE A 208 -12.89 4.00 -11.74
CA PHE A 208 -12.01 4.34 -10.64
C PHE A 208 -11.44 3.05 -10.05
N TYR A 209 -10.12 2.98 -9.99
CA TYR A 209 -9.47 1.83 -9.40
C TYR A 209 -8.40 2.23 -8.40
N ILE A 210 -8.72 2.02 -7.14
CA ILE A 210 -7.93 2.45 -5.99
C ILE A 210 -6.51 1.85 -5.94
N LEU A 211 -6.30 0.72 -6.62
CA LEU A 211 -5.00 0.04 -6.67
C LEU A 211 -4.07 0.60 -7.77
N GLU A 212 -4.57 1.49 -8.64
CA GLU A 212 -3.74 2.23 -9.58
C GLU A 212 -3.28 3.57 -8.97
N ALA A 213 -2.75 3.52 -7.76
CA ALA A 213 -2.35 4.69 -6.98
C ALA A 213 -0.86 5.03 -7.11
N GLY A 214 -0.06 4.16 -7.74
CA GLY A 214 1.39 4.25 -7.72
C GLY A 214 1.92 3.96 -6.31
N GLY A 215 2.80 4.82 -5.81
CA GLY A 215 3.27 4.80 -4.43
C GLY A 215 4.68 4.24 -4.24
N ALA A 216 5.40 3.93 -5.33
CA ALA A 216 6.80 3.54 -5.22
C ALA A 216 7.64 4.69 -4.62
N ILE A 217 8.66 4.31 -3.85
CA ILE A 217 9.58 5.22 -3.17
C ILE A 217 10.99 4.74 -3.46
N GLU A 218 11.86 5.66 -3.88
CA GLU A 218 13.28 5.38 -3.97
C GLU A 218 14.08 6.61 -3.51
N LEU A 219 15.19 6.39 -2.81
CA LEU A 219 15.96 7.46 -2.21
C LEU A 219 17.28 7.69 -2.95
N ILE A 220 17.55 8.94 -3.26
CA ILE A 220 18.89 9.39 -3.71
C ILE A 220 19.76 9.63 -2.47
N ASP A 221 19.20 10.33 -1.50
CA ASP A 221 19.81 10.63 -0.19
C ASP A 221 18.71 10.89 0.85
N GLU A 222 19.05 11.39 2.03
CA GLU A 222 18.09 11.64 3.11
C GLU A 222 17.08 12.77 2.83
N ASN A 223 17.36 13.62 1.85
CA ASN A 223 16.56 14.78 1.51
C ASN A 223 15.92 14.70 0.13
N LYS A 224 16.48 13.92 -0.78
CA LYS A 224 15.99 13.78 -2.15
C LYS A 224 15.42 12.39 -2.39
N ILE A 225 14.16 12.34 -2.77
CA ILE A 225 13.43 11.09 -2.99
C ILE A 225 12.68 11.13 -4.32
N PHE A 226 12.74 10.03 -5.05
CA PHE A 226 11.80 9.75 -6.13
C PHE A 226 10.55 9.11 -5.55
N ILE A 227 9.40 9.60 -5.99
CA ILE A 227 8.09 9.01 -5.67
C ILE A 227 7.28 8.84 -6.93
N SER A 228 6.42 7.84 -6.96
CA SER A 228 5.50 7.65 -8.06
C SER A 228 4.06 7.91 -7.66
N THR A 229 3.27 8.37 -8.62
CA THR A 229 1.82 8.52 -8.50
C THR A 229 1.15 7.78 -9.64
N GLY A 230 0.03 7.11 -9.38
CA GLY A 230 -0.74 6.43 -10.42
C GLY A 230 -1.89 7.28 -10.93
N THR A 231 -2.63 6.75 -11.92
CA THR A 231 -3.72 7.48 -12.57
C THR A 231 -5.10 7.23 -11.96
N PHE A 232 -5.26 6.23 -11.09
CA PHE A 232 -6.56 5.77 -10.58
C PHE A 232 -7.58 5.50 -11.68
N ARG A 233 -7.11 5.22 -12.91
CA ARG A 233 -7.84 5.13 -14.18
C ARG A 233 -8.32 6.45 -14.77
N PHE A 234 -7.91 7.58 -14.25
CA PHE A 234 -8.08 8.86 -14.92
C PHE A 234 -6.87 9.13 -15.83
N ARG A 235 -6.85 8.47 -16.98
CA ARG A 235 -5.69 8.26 -17.86
C ARG A 235 -5.07 9.53 -18.40
N ASP A 236 -5.89 10.50 -18.82
CA ASP A 236 -5.41 11.74 -19.44
C ASP A 236 -4.48 12.55 -18.55
N LEU A 237 -4.64 12.38 -17.21
CA LEU A 237 -3.76 13.06 -16.26
C LEU A 237 -2.29 12.62 -16.39
N ALA A 238 -2.03 11.42 -16.95
CA ALA A 238 -0.67 10.96 -17.16
C ALA A 238 0.11 11.84 -18.13
N GLN A 239 -0.57 12.43 -19.13
CA GLN A 239 0.02 13.34 -20.12
C GLN A 239 -0.07 14.82 -19.75
N ASN A 240 -0.80 15.16 -18.69
CA ASN A 240 -0.97 16.54 -18.26
C ASN A 240 0.14 16.95 -17.28
N GLU A 241 1.07 17.78 -17.71
CA GLU A 241 2.17 18.28 -16.88
C GLU A 241 1.73 19.14 -15.69
N ALA A 242 0.52 19.71 -15.73
CA ALA A 242 -0.04 20.46 -14.61
C ALA A 242 -0.61 19.53 -13.50
N SER A 243 -0.71 18.22 -13.76
CA SER A 243 -1.21 17.23 -12.79
C SER A 243 -0.05 16.42 -12.23
N ILE A 244 -0.20 16.01 -10.96
CA ILE A 244 0.76 15.11 -10.32
C ILE A 244 0.51 13.63 -10.62
N PHE A 245 -0.60 13.28 -11.27
CA PHE A 245 -1.00 11.88 -11.47
C PHE A 245 -0.36 11.26 -12.72
N GLY A 246 0.06 9.99 -12.59
CA GLY A 246 0.78 9.28 -13.64
C GLY A 246 2.19 9.83 -13.87
N LYS A 247 2.90 10.13 -12.77
CA LYS A 247 4.21 10.80 -12.77
C LYS A 247 5.23 10.06 -11.91
N ILE A 248 6.51 10.27 -12.23
CA ILE A 248 7.59 10.21 -11.25
C ILE A 248 7.93 11.64 -10.86
N LEU A 249 7.96 11.89 -9.56
CA LEU A 249 8.28 13.18 -8.98
C LEU A 249 9.59 13.06 -8.18
N LEU A 250 10.44 14.08 -8.28
CA LEU A 250 11.58 14.31 -7.41
C LEU A 250 11.15 15.29 -6.32
N ILE A 251 11.18 14.85 -5.06
CA ILE A 251 10.91 15.69 -3.90
C ILE A 251 12.21 16.03 -3.20
N ASP A 252 12.52 17.31 -3.08
CA ASP A 252 13.61 17.82 -2.24
C ASP A 252 13.04 18.31 -0.91
N LEU A 253 13.22 17.49 0.13
CA LEU A 253 12.69 17.76 1.47
C LEU A 253 13.39 18.94 2.17
N SER A 254 14.64 19.25 1.78
CA SER A 254 15.40 20.36 2.37
C SER A 254 14.93 21.71 1.85
N LYS A 255 14.48 21.74 0.60
CA LYS A 255 14.01 22.95 -0.09
C LYS A 255 12.50 23.06 -0.18
N ASN A 256 11.78 21.99 0.23
CA ASN A 256 10.34 21.85 0.02
C ASN A 256 9.94 22.06 -1.45
N LEU A 257 10.74 21.48 -2.37
CA LEU A 257 10.54 21.57 -3.81
C LEU A 257 10.06 20.24 -4.37
N GLN A 258 9.24 20.34 -5.42
CA GLN A 258 8.76 19.22 -6.19
C GLN A 258 9.02 19.49 -7.67
N ASN A 259 9.64 18.53 -8.37
CA ASN A 259 9.83 18.55 -9.81
C ASN A 259 9.23 17.29 -10.42
N ILE A 260 8.66 17.42 -11.62
CA ILE A 260 8.28 16.27 -12.43
C ILE A 260 9.56 15.75 -13.11
N VAL A 261 9.84 14.46 -12.95
CA VAL A 261 10.95 13.77 -13.60
C VAL A 261 10.46 13.17 -14.91
N SER A 262 9.30 12.48 -14.85
CA SER A 262 8.73 11.84 -16.03
C SER A 262 7.21 11.81 -15.96
N ILE A 263 6.59 11.69 -17.14
CA ILE A 263 5.14 11.64 -17.36
C ILE A 263 4.77 10.39 -18.15
N GLY A 264 3.47 10.16 -18.33
CA GLY A 264 3.01 9.05 -19.16
C GLY A 264 3.10 7.71 -18.46
N HIS A 265 2.85 7.67 -17.16
CA HIS A 265 2.83 6.45 -16.35
C HIS A 265 1.41 6.06 -15.95
N ARG A 266 1.18 4.75 -15.88
CA ARG A 266 -0.09 4.21 -15.40
C ARG A 266 -0.09 3.93 -13.90
N ASN A 267 0.83 3.09 -13.42
CA ASN A 267 0.83 2.60 -12.04
C ASN A 267 2.19 2.03 -11.64
N ILE A 268 3.17 2.87 -11.41
CA ILE A 268 4.51 2.45 -11.00
C ILE A 268 4.47 1.99 -9.54
N GLN A 269 4.85 0.73 -9.29
CA GLN A 269 4.85 0.11 -7.97
C GLN A 269 6.25 -0.27 -7.46
N GLY A 270 7.27 -0.21 -8.29
CA GLY A 270 8.66 -0.47 -7.93
C GLY A 270 9.60 0.50 -8.61
N MET A 271 10.61 0.96 -7.87
CA MET A 271 11.71 1.80 -8.38
C MET A 271 13.02 1.40 -7.72
N TYR A 272 14.10 1.57 -8.46
CA TYR A 272 15.46 1.43 -7.97
C TYR A 272 16.38 2.46 -8.64
N TYR A 273 17.11 3.24 -7.86
CA TYR A 273 18.08 4.21 -8.35
C TYR A 273 19.51 3.72 -8.13
N ASP A 274 20.22 3.50 -9.22
CA ASP A 274 21.64 3.21 -9.17
C ASP A 274 22.42 4.52 -8.98
N ASN A 275 22.85 4.77 -7.75
CA ASN A 275 23.55 5.99 -7.38
C ASN A 275 24.90 6.14 -8.08
N LYS A 276 25.54 5.06 -8.51
CA LYS A 276 26.83 5.08 -9.23
C LYS A 276 26.64 5.44 -10.69
N LYS A 277 25.67 4.80 -11.33
CA LYS A 277 25.37 5.00 -12.76
C LYS A 277 24.46 6.18 -13.03
N LYS A 278 23.77 6.68 -11.99
CA LYS A 278 22.75 7.76 -12.09
C LYS A 278 21.53 7.36 -12.92
N ILE A 279 21.19 6.09 -12.93
CA ILE A 279 20.08 5.52 -13.67
C ILE A 279 18.94 5.18 -12.73
N LEU A 280 17.71 5.54 -13.10
CA LEU A 280 16.51 5.14 -12.42
C LEU A 280 15.81 4.01 -13.18
N PHE A 281 15.64 2.87 -12.55
CA PHE A 281 14.84 1.74 -13.03
C PHE A 281 13.47 1.81 -12.39
N PHE A 282 12.42 1.50 -13.14
CA PHE A 282 11.09 1.38 -12.58
C PHE A 282 10.21 0.39 -13.33
N ILE A 283 9.21 -0.13 -12.63
CA ILE A 283 8.25 -1.09 -13.15
C ILE A 283 6.90 -0.41 -13.19
N ASP A 284 6.33 -0.26 -14.41
CA ASP A 284 4.98 0.25 -14.59
C ASP A 284 4.01 -0.90 -14.86
N HIS A 285 3.02 -1.03 -13.97
CA HIS A 285 1.95 -2.01 -14.14
C HIS A 285 0.98 -1.51 -15.21
N GLY A 286 1.13 -2.04 -16.40
CA GLY A 286 0.37 -1.70 -17.59
C GLY A 286 -1.04 -2.29 -17.63
N PRO A 287 -1.76 -2.12 -18.74
CA PRO A 287 -2.96 -2.87 -19.04
C PRO A 287 -2.62 -4.35 -19.31
N GLN A 288 -3.61 -5.16 -19.68
CA GLN A 288 -3.41 -6.60 -19.84
C GLN A 288 -2.27 -6.90 -20.84
N GLY A 289 -1.21 -7.56 -20.33
CA GLY A 289 -0.02 -7.91 -21.12
C GLY A 289 0.94 -6.75 -21.36
N GLY A 290 0.72 -5.57 -20.76
CA GLY A 290 1.51 -4.36 -20.95
C GLY A 290 2.35 -3.94 -19.75
N ASP A 291 2.70 -4.84 -18.86
CA ASP A 291 3.65 -4.54 -17.77
C ASP A 291 5.04 -4.26 -18.36
N GLU A 292 5.70 -3.22 -17.88
CA GLU A 292 6.93 -2.69 -18.46
C GLU A 292 8.04 -2.56 -17.41
N ILE A 293 9.28 -2.75 -17.86
CA ILE A 293 10.49 -2.34 -17.14
C ILE A 293 11.09 -1.18 -17.91
N ASN A 294 11.15 -0.04 -17.29
CA ASN A 294 11.61 1.20 -17.89
C ASN A 294 12.89 1.72 -17.22
N LEU A 295 13.63 2.52 -17.97
CA LEU A 295 14.88 3.13 -17.57
C LEU A 295 14.83 4.63 -17.86
N ASP A 296 15.25 5.43 -16.89
CA ASP A 296 15.64 6.81 -17.08
C ASP A 296 17.16 6.91 -16.86
N LEU A 297 17.89 7.25 -17.92
CA LEU A 297 19.35 7.24 -17.91
C LEU A 297 19.96 8.48 -17.23
N ASN A 298 19.15 9.51 -17.01
CA ASN A 298 19.61 10.75 -16.37
C ASN A 298 18.48 11.50 -15.63
N PRO A 299 17.81 10.88 -14.64
CA PRO A 299 16.60 11.41 -14.03
C PRO A 299 16.77 12.73 -13.27
N LEU A 300 17.95 13.33 -13.29
CA LEU A 300 18.28 14.56 -12.61
C LEU A 300 18.67 15.71 -13.57
N ASP A 301 18.50 15.55 -14.87
CA ASP A 301 18.89 16.55 -15.88
C ASP A 301 17.85 17.64 -16.14
N ASN A 302 16.70 17.56 -15.47
CA ASN A 302 15.53 18.44 -15.60
C ASN A 302 14.81 18.31 -16.95
N ILE A 303 15.05 17.25 -17.71
CA ILE A 303 14.27 16.89 -18.89
C ILE A 303 13.10 16.01 -18.43
N ILE A 304 11.89 16.33 -18.85
CA ILE A 304 10.70 15.53 -18.54
C ILE A 304 10.54 14.46 -19.60
N GLU A 305 10.91 13.23 -19.26
CA GLU A 305 10.72 12.08 -20.15
C GLU A 305 9.25 11.64 -20.21
N ASN A 306 8.78 11.18 -21.40
CA ASN A 306 7.40 10.72 -21.57
C ASN A 306 7.37 9.24 -21.96
N TYR A 307 6.79 8.40 -21.10
CA TYR A 307 6.69 6.95 -21.25
C TYR A 307 5.40 6.48 -21.92
N GLY A 308 4.61 7.41 -22.44
CA GLY A 308 3.58 7.15 -23.45
C GLY A 308 2.17 6.86 -22.95
N TRP A 309 1.96 6.38 -21.72
CA TRP A 309 0.60 6.11 -21.24
C TRP A 309 -0.26 7.37 -21.19
N PRO A 310 -1.53 7.36 -21.62
CA PRO A 310 -2.29 6.25 -22.25
C PRO A 310 -2.24 6.27 -23.77
N ILE A 311 -1.39 7.09 -24.40
CA ILE A 311 -1.32 7.27 -25.84
C ILE A 311 -0.71 6.04 -26.53
N ALA A 312 0.33 5.47 -25.90
CA ALA A 312 1.02 4.27 -26.34
C ALA A 312 1.13 3.24 -25.21
N SER A 313 0.91 1.97 -25.50
CA SER A 313 1.14 0.83 -24.61
C SER A 313 1.19 -0.45 -25.42
N TYR A 314 1.97 -1.42 -24.98
CA TYR A 314 1.98 -2.77 -25.57
C TYR A 314 0.81 -3.64 -25.10
N GLY A 315 0.07 -3.21 -24.07
CA GLY A 315 -1.01 -3.99 -23.48
C GLY A 315 -2.38 -3.69 -24.06
N GLU A 316 -3.32 -4.58 -23.78
CA GLU A 316 -4.73 -4.42 -24.13
C GLU A 316 -5.53 -3.88 -22.96
N HIS A 317 -6.52 -3.03 -23.20
CA HIS A 317 -7.38 -2.52 -22.16
C HIS A 317 -8.22 -3.61 -21.51
N TYR A 318 -8.27 -3.64 -20.17
CA TYR A 318 -9.09 -4.63 -19.44
C TYR A 318 -10.57 -4.48 -19.78
N GLY A 319 -11.14 -5.57 -20.28
CA GLY A 319 -12.58 -5.81 -20.18
C GLY A 319 -13.46 -5.25 -21.26
N GLY A 320 -12.97 -4.82 -22.39
CA GLY A 320 -13.78 -4.60 -23.63
C GLY A 320 -15.16 -3.96 -23.44
N LYS A 321 -15.44 -3.35 -22.31
CA LYS A 321 -16.72 -2.77 -21.95
C LYS A 321 -16.81 -1.39 -22.57
N THR A 322 -17.52 -1.28 -23.66
CA THR A 322 -17.90 -0.09 -24.41
C THR A 322 -16.91 0.36 -25.49
N GLY A 323 -17.44 0.83 -26.62
CA GLY A 323 -16.69 1.24 -27.80
C GLY A 323 -15.67 2.35 -27.55
N GLU A 324 -15.87 3.16 -26.51
CA GLU A 324 -14.99 4.25 -26.09
C GLU A 324 -13.71 3.76 -25.40
N ASN A 325 -13.73 2.57 -24.82
CA ASN A 325 -12.57 1.95 -24.18
C ASN A 325 -11.73 1.10 -25.12
N LYS A 326 -12.06 1.06 -26.40
CA LYS A 326 -11.25 0.47 -27.48
C LYS A 326 -10.21 1.46 -28.02
N ILE A 327 -9.59 2.24 -27.17
CA ILE A 327 -8.39 2.97 -27.57
C ILE A 327 -7.35 1.89 -27.86
N LYS A 328 -7.13 1.63 -29.13
CA LYS A 328 -5.98 0.85 -29.57
C LYS A 328 -4.78 1.71 -29.26
N TYR A 329 -4.03 1.31 -28.26
CA TYR A 329 -2.70 1.87 -28.06
C TYR A 329 -1.87 1.61 -29.32
N LYS A 330 -1.28 2.65 -29.86
CA LYS A 330 -0.40 2.56 -31.04
C LYS A 330 0.99 2.18 -30.63
#